data_16f017dd436374e8deec717a83dcb900
#
_entry.id   16f017dd436374e8deec717a83dcb900
#
_cell.length_a   1.000
_cell.length_b   1.000
_cell.length_c   1.000
_cell.angle_alpha   90.00
_cell.angle_beta   90.00
_cell.angle_gamma   90.00
#
_symmetry.space_group_name_H-M   'P 1'
#
loop_
_entity.id
_entity.type
_entity.pdbx_description
1 polymer ?
#
loop_
_entity_poly.entity_id
_entity_poly.type
_entity_poly.pdbx_seq_one_letter_code
_entity_poly.pdbx_strand_id
1 'polypeptide(L)'
;MKILIADNIDAIGIQLINGEPGFEADVKTGLAPDELKNIIGGYDAVIIRSATKITEEIIKAGAPRVKAVARAGIGLDNVDIPAATRHGIAVMNTPQGNTVTTAEHAISMMMALARNIPQATASMKSGQWEKKKLQGVEIFNKTLGLIGFGKIGSIVADRARQFKMHVIVADPNIPPATVENEGHEYVTLDELFRRADFITVHVPKMKQTMGLLNKDAFAKMKDGVMVINCARGGIINEADLYEALVSGKVAGAALDVFETEPPGDSPLLKLPNVIATPHLGASTKEAQVNVAEAAARQIIEYLKNDTIINAVNVPAVSGELLSKLSPFTTLAERMGTLLAQFASGHLQEVTVEYTGDFMNLDLEPVTTAAIKGILTPFVQHTINFVNATAFAAERGLKITTRIDQTPTDFINLITIILASSSGTNTIAGTIFGKKEPRVIRINDFRLEMIPTRGYFAIIHNLDKPGAIGSIGVLLGEHNINIERMQVGQKGDNQRNVIFVRTNQKISGNVLSALKNLPAVKDVTVFELTD
;
A
#
# COMPACT_ATOMS: atom_id res chain seq x y z
N MET A 1 -7.37 -16.23 15.70
CA MET A 1 -7.44 -14.88 15.12
C MET A 1 -8.89 -14.43 15.13
N LYS A 2 -9.16 -13.26 15.69
CA LYS A 2 -10.54 -12.73 15.80
C LYS A 2 -10.71 -11.52 14.89
N ILE A 3 -11.66 -11.55 13.98
CA ILE A 3 -11.88 -10.55 12.95
C ILE A 3 -13.20 -9.81 13.21
N LEU A 4 -13.15 -8.50 13.39
CA LEU A 4 -14.35 -7.68 13.51
C LEU A 4 -14.91 -7.39 12.12
N ILE A 5 -16.20 -7.66 11.92
CA ILE A 5 -16.96 -7.22 10.76
C ILE A 5 -17.84 -6.06 11.22
N ALA A 6 -17.37 -4.82 10.96
CA ALA A 6 -18.01 -3.62 11.50
C ALA A 6 -19.12 -3.04 10.61
N ASP A 7 -19.17 -3.44 9.34
CA ASP A 7 -20.22 -3.09 8.39
C ASP A 7 -20.86 -4.35 7.78
N ASN A 8 -22.06 -4.20 7.24
CA ASN A 8 -22.75 -5.30 6.58
C ASN A 8 -22.03 -5.71 5.28
N ILE A 9 -21.51 -6.93 5.21
CA ILE A 9 -20.88 -7.55 4.05
C ILE A 9 -21.65 -8.80 3.64
N ASP A 10 -21.40 -9.30 2.42
CA ASP A 10 -21.99 -10.55 1.96
C ASP A 10 -21.52 -11.73 2.83
N ALA A 11 -22.43 -12.71 3.03
CA ALA A 11 -22.21 -13.88 3.89
C ALA A 11 -20.99 -14.71 3.48
N ILE A 12 -20.60 -14.68 2.21
CA ILE A 12 -19.42 -15.40 1.70
C ILE A 12 -18.13 -14.99 2.43
N GLY A 13 -17.96 -13.70 2.74
CA GLY A 13 -16.80 -13.21 3.48
C GLY A 13 -16.73 -13.77 4.90
N ILE A 14 -17.90 -13.83 5.58
CA ILE A 14 -18.02 -14.40 6.93
C ILE A 14 -17.75 -15.91 6.90
N GLN A 15 -18.30 -16.61 5.91
CA GLN A 15 -18.10 -18.06 5.74
C GLN A 15 -16.64 -18.41 5.49
N LEU A 16 -15.93 -17.64 4.66
CA LEU A 16 -14.51 -17.84 4.38
C LEU A 16 -13.66 -17.69 5.65
N ILE A 17 -13.91 -16.64 6.44
CA ILE A 17 -13.18 -16.42 7.70
C ILE A 17 -13.43 -17.58 8.68
N ASN A 18 -14.68 -17.94 8.91
CA ASN A 18 -15.04 -19.02 9.85
C ASN A 18 -14.65 -20.42 9.34
N GLY A 19 -14.47 -20.60 8.04
CA GLY A 19 -13.96 -21.82 7.42
C GLY A 19 -12.44 -22.01 7.55
N GLU A 20 -11.70 -20.96 7.88
CA GLU A 20 -10.26 -21.04 8.04
C GLU A 20 -9.90 -21.44 9.49
N PRO A 21 -9.12 -22.53 9.70
CA PRO A 21 -8.75 -22.98 11.05
C PRO A 21 -8.07 -21.90 11.89
N GLY A 22 -8.61 -21.65 13.07
CA GLY A 22 -8.08 -20.66 14.01
C GLY A 22 -8.55 -19.21 13.76
N PHE A 23 -9.51 -19.02 12.84
CA PHE A 23 -10.13 -17.72 12.58
C PHE A 23 -11.60 -17.71 13.05
N GLU A 24 -12.04 -16.54 13.51
CA GLU A 24 -13.41 -16.30 13.98
C GLU A 24 -13.86 -14.91 13.48
N ALA A 25 -15.00 -14.85 12.78
CA ALA A 25 -15.65 -13.61 12.39
C ALA A 25 -16.67 -13.20 13.47
N ASP A 26 -16.49 -12.00 14.04
CA ASP A 26 -17.43 -11.39 14.99
C ASP A 26 -18.14 -10.22 14.30
N VAL A 27 -19.43 -10.38 14.02
CA VAL A 27 -20.22 -9.41 13.25
C VAL A 27 -20.89 -8.44 14.22
N LYS A 28 -20.46 -7.18 14.17
CA LYS A 28 -21.02 -6.08 14.98
C LYS A 28 -21.14 -4.83 14.13
N THR A 29 -22.30 -4.67 13.52
CA THR A 29 -22.58 -3.56 12.60
C THR A 29 -23.30 -2.40 13.29
N GLY A 30 -23.13 -1.18 12.75
CA GLY A 30 -23.81 0.01 13.25
C GLY A 30 -23.27 0.53 14.58
N LEU A 31 -22.05 0.19 14.94
CA LEU A 31 -21.40 0.66 16.17
C LEU A 31 -21.17 2.18 16.12
N ALA A 32 -21.48 2.86 17.20
CA ALA A 32 -21.06 4.23 17.41
C ALA A 32 -19.52 4.31 17.53
N PRO A 33 -18.88 5.45 17.20
CA PRO A 33 -17.43 5.58 17.26
C PRO A 33 -16.82 5.20 18.61
N ASP A 34 -17.45 5.59 19.72
CA ASP A 34 -16.98 5.24 21.07
C ASP A 34 -17.13 3.75 21.39
N GLU A 35 -18.19 3.11 20.91
CA GLU A 35 -18.38 1.67 21.07
C GLU A 35 -17.30 0.90 20.30
N LEU A 36 -17.03 1.30 19.05
CA LEU A 36 -15.96 0.70 18.24
C LEU A 36 -14.60 0.88 18.91
N LYS A 37 -14.30 2.08 19.41
CA LYS A 37 -13.06 2.39 20.14
C LYS A 37 -12.85 1.49 21.36
N ASN A 38 -13.92 1.19 22.09
CA ASN A 38 -13.84 0.37 23.30
C ASN A 38 -13.59 -1.11 23.03
N ILE A 39 -13.99 -1.63 21.87
CA ILE A 39 -13.90 -3.07 21.58
C ILE A 39 -12.79 -3.45 20.60
N ILE A 40 -12.32 -2.51 19.77
CA ILE A 40 -11.44 -2.82 18.63
C ILE A 40 -10.12 -3.46 19.05
N GLY A 41 -9.58 -3.11 20.22
CA GLY A 41 -8.37 -3.72 20.80
C GLY A 41 -8.50 -5.23 21.12
N GLY A 42 -9.72 -5.78 21.04
CA GLY A 42 -9.99 -7.22 21.18
C GLY A 42 -9.82 -8.04 19.90
N TYR A 43 -9.50 -7.40 18.76
CA TYR A 43 -9.46 -8.04 17.44
C TYR A 43 -8.08 -7.99 16.80
N ASP A 44 -7.81 -8.94 15.91
CA ASP A 44 -6.57 -9.05 15.15
C ASP A 44 -6.65 -8.27 13.82
N ALA A 45 -7.86 -8.13 13.26
CA ALA A 45 -8.14 -7.31 12.08
C ALA A 45 -9.60 -6.83 12.06
N VAL A 46 -9.89 -5.85 11.18
CA VAL A 46 -11.23 -5.29 11.00
C VAL A 46 -11.58 -5.24 9.52
N ILE A 47 -12.81 -5.65 9.17
CA ILE A 47 -13.40 -5.48 7.84
C ILE A 47 -14.50 -4.42 7.94
N ILE A 48 -14.41 -3.41 7.08
CA ILE A 48 -15.35 -2.29 6.99
C ILE A 48 -15.86 -2.11 5.56
N ARG A 49 -16.88 -1.26 5.43
CA ARG A 49 -17.31 -0.64 4.17
C ARG A 49 -17.28 0.88 4.29
N SER A 50 -18.33 1.56 3.84
CA SER A 50 -18.41 3.03 3.84
C SER A 50 -19.01 3.63 5.11
N ALA A 51 -19.79 2.89 5.90
CA ALA A 51 -20.48 3.42 7.06
C ALA A 51 -19.54 3.60 8.27
N THR A 52 -18.64 2.67 8.51
CA THR A 52 -17.68 2.74 9.61
C THR A 52 -16.48 3.63 9.25
N LYS A 53 -16.14 4.58 10.12
CA LYS A 53 -14.95 5.42 10.01
C LYS A 53 -13.85 4.92 10.95
N ILE A 54 -12.65 4.74 10.42
CA ILE A 54 -11.45 4.34 11.18
C ILE A 54 -10.56 5.58 11.35
N THR A 55 -10.81 6.31 12.42
CA THR A 55 -10.08 7.53 12.79
C THR A 55 -8.79 7.21 13.55
N GLU A 56 -7.90 8.19 13.71
CA GLU A 56 -6.67 8.05 14.51
C GLU A 56 -6.94 7.53 15.93
N GLU A 57 -8.02 7.97 16.59
CA GLU A 57 -8.36 7.49 17.93
C GLU A 57 -8.74 6.02 17.96
N ILE A 58 -9.48 5.55 16.96
CA ILE A 58 -9.85 4.13 16.81
C ILE A 58 -8.62 3.29 16.51
N ILE A 59 -7.71 3.78 15.65
CA ILE A 59 -6.43 3.15 15.33
C ILE A 59 -5.59 2.98 16.59
N LYS A 60 -5.42 4.04 17.39
CA LYS A 60 -4.68 3.99 18.67
C LYS A 60 -5.27 2.97 19.64
N ALA A 61 -6.59 2.89 19.72
CA ALA A 61 -7.28 1.92 20.60
C ALA A 61 -7.11 0.46 20.10
N GLY A 62 -6.99 0.26 18.80
CA GLY A 62 -6.75 -1.07 18.21
C GLY A 62 -5.32 -1.56 18.31
N ALA A 63 -4.33 -0.64 18.32
CA ALA A 63 -2.91 -0.98 18.35
C ALA A 63 -2.49 -1.49 19.74
N PRO A 64 -1.55 -2.44 19.82
CA PRO A 64 -0.82 -3.09 18.73
C PRO A 64 -1.50 -4.36 18.19
N ARG A 65 -2.69 -4.73 18.66
CA ARG A 65 -3.31 -6.01 18.32
C ARG A 65 -3.87 -6.03 16.91
N VAL A 66 -4.57 -4.97 16.50
CA VAL A 66 -5.09 -4.85 15.13
C VAL A 66 -3.90 -4.71 14.16
N LYS A 67 -3.76 -5.66 13.25
CA LYS A 67 -2.70 -5.69 12.25
C LYS A 67 -3.16 -5.17 10.88
N ALA A 68 -4.46 -5.26 10.59
CA ALA A 68 -5.01 -4.84 9.31
C ALA A 68 -6.44 -4.29 9.42
N VAL A 69 -6.73 -3.35 8.54
CA VAL A 69 -8.07 -2.88 8.20
C VAL A 69 -8.30 -3.15 6.72
N ALA A 70 -9.29 -3.98 6.38
CA ALA A 70 -9.68 -4.22 5.00
C ALA A 70 -11.02 -3.54 4.71
N ARG A 71 -11.05 -2.69 3.68
CA ARG A 71 -12.30 -2.13 3.19
C ARG A 71 -12.85 -2.96 2.03
N ALA A 72 -14.04 -3.53 2.21
CA ALA A 72 -14.79 -4.18 1.15
C ALA A 72 -15.34 -3.12 0.16
N GLY A 73 -14.46 -2.63 -0.73
CA GLY A 73 -14.67 -1.56 -1.71
C GLY A 73 -13.36 -0.90 -2.13
N ILE A 74 -13.43 0.07 -3.07
CA ILE A 74 -12.22 0.71 -3.63
C ILE A 74 -11.75 1.91 -2.81
N GLY A 75 -12.64 2.86 -2.51
CA GLY A 75 -12.26 4.10 -1.83
C GLY A 75 -11.88 3.86 -0.36
N LEU A 76 -11.00 4.69 0.18
CA LEU A 76 -10.53 4.59 1.57
C LEU A 76 -10.72 5.92 2.32
N ASP A 77 -11.64 6.74 1.86
CA ASP A 77 -11.90 8.08 2.42
C ASP A 77 -12.35 8.07 3.90
N ASN A 78 -12.78 6.91 4.38
CA ASN A 78 -13.21 6.67 5.76
C ASN A 78 -12.14 6.04 6.67
N VAL A 79 -10.86 5.95 6.21
CA VAL A 79 -9.74 5.41 6.98
C VAL A 79 -8.63 6.44 7.05
N ASP A 80 -8.13 6.74 8.25
CA ASP A 80 -6.94 7.57 8.46
C ASP A 80 -5.68 6.74 8.15
N ILE A 81 -5.31 6.74 6.86
CA ILE A 81 -4.16 5.96 6.36
C ILE A 81 -2.83 6.41 7.00
N PRO A 82 -2.52 7.72 7.14
CA PRO A 82 -1.31 8.15 7.84
C PRO A 82 -1.22 7.63 9.27
N ALA A 83 -2.31 7.70 10.04
CA ALA A 83 -2.33 7.16 11.40
C ALA A 83 -2.17 5.64 11.42
N ALA A 84 -2.85 4.90 10.53
CA ALA A 84 -2.70 3.45 10.41
C ALA A 84 -1.24 3.07 10.10
N THR A 85 -0.59 3.80 9.20
CA THR A 85 0.82 3.60 8.86
C THR A 85 1.73 3.80 10.07
N ARG A 86 1.59 4.90 10.81
CA ARG A 86 2.37 5.14 12.04
C ARG A 86 2.23 4.01 13.07
N HIS A 87 1.05 3.42 13.16
CA HIS A 87 0.77 2.32 14.09
C HIS A 87 1.03 0.91 13.50
N GLY A 88 1.59 0.82 12.30
CA GLY A 88 1.93 -0.45 11.66
C GLY A 88 0.72 -1.29 11.24
N ILE A 89 -0.43 -0.67 11.00
CA ILE A 89 -1.67 -1.32 10.58
C ILE A 89 -1.77 -1.25 9.05
N ALA A 90 -1.82 -2.40 8.39
CA ALA A 90 -2.01 -2.48 6.94
C ALA A 90 -3.44 -2.05 6.57
N VAL A 91 -3.58 -1.14 5.60
CA VAL A 91 -4.87 -0.70 5.07
C VAL A 91 -5.06 -1.26 3.68
N MET A 92 -6.02 -2.16 3.54
CA MET A 92 -6.31 -2.91 2.32
C MET A 92 -7.65 -2.48 1.72
N ASN A 93 -7.75 -2.51 0.39
CA ASN A 93 -9.00 -2.35 -0.33
C ASN A 93 -9.21 -3.47 -1.36
N THR A 94 -10.35 -3.45 -2.04
CA THR A 94 -10.70 -4.48 -3.04
C THR A 94 -10.85 -3.84 -4.44
N PRO A 95 -9.73 -3.46 -5.11
CA PRO A 95 -9.74 -2.58 -6.28
C PRO A 95 -10.31 -3.21 -7.56
N GLN A 96 -10.65 -4.50 -7.55
CA GLN A 96 -11.24 -5.21 -8.69
C GLN A 96 -12.69 -5.62 -8.44
N GLY A 97 -13.18 -5.54 -7.19
CA GLY A 97 -14.46 -6.12 -6.80
C GLY A 97 -15.69 -5.41 -7.40
N ASN A 98 -15.59 -4.12 -7.74
CA ASN A 98 -16.71 -3.30 -8.23
C ASN A 98 -16.37 -2.38 -9.41
N THR A 99 -15.26 -2.60 -10.11
CA THR A 99 -14.85 -1.75 -11.25
C THR A 99 -15.86 -1.81 -12.38
N VAL A 100 -16.28 -3.00 -12.77
CA VAL A 100 -17.28 -3.21 -13.83
C VAL A 100 -18.62 -2.59 -13.42
N THR A 101 -19.06 -2.85 -12.20
CA THR A 101 -20.33 -2.35 -11.65
C THR A 101 -20.40 -0.82 -11.67
N THR A 102 -19.33 -0.15 -11.22
CA THR A 102 -19.28 1.33 -11.23
C THR A 102 -19.26 1.89 -12.64
N ALA A 103 -18.54 1.25 -13.56
CA ALA A 103 -18.52 1.65 -14.96
C ALA A 103 -19.92 1.52 -15.62
N GLU A 104 -20.61 0.42 -15.35
CA GLU A 104 -21.98 0.20 -15.82
C GLU A 104 -22.97 1.20 -15.24
N HIS A 105 -22.81 1.53 -13.95
CA HIS A 105 -23.62 2.56 -13.32
C HIS A 105 -23.42 3.93 -13.97
N ALA A 106 -22.19 4.34 -14.24
CA ALA A 106 -21.87 5.61 -14.92
C ALA A 106 -22.50 5.67 -16.33
N ILE A 107 -22.40 4.60 -17.11
CA ILE A 107 -23.06 4.49 -18.42
C ILE A 107 -24.57 4.56 -18.28
N SER A 108 -25.15 3.84 -17.31
CA SER A 108 -26.60 3.85 -17.05
C SER A 108 -27.08 5.25 -16.68
N MET A 109 -26.35 5.97 -15.82
CA MET A 109 -26.63 7.34 -15.44
C MET A 109 -26.55 8.30 -16.63
N MET A 110 -25.52 8.16 -17.49
CA MET A 110 -25.37 8.93 -18.73
C MET A 110 -26.56 8.71 -19.67
N MET A 111 -26.96 7.46 -19.89
CA MET A 111 -28.09 7.12 -20.75
C MET A 111 -29.43 7.61 -20.18
N ALA A 112 -29.63 7.47 -18.88
CA ALA A 112 -30.81 7.94 -18.19
C ALA A 112 -30.94 9.49 -18.27
N LEU A 113 -29.82 10.19 -18.12
CA LEU A 113 -29.74 11.64 -18.26
C LEU A 113 -30.07 12.09 -19.71
N ALA A 114 -29.38 11.50 -20.71
CA ALA A 114 -29.58 11.82 -22.12
C ALA A 114 -31.03 11.62 -22.59
N ARG A 115 -31.78 10.72 -21.97
CA ARG A 115 -33.13 10.33 -22.38
C ARG A 115 -34.22 10.75 -21.38
N ASN A 116 -33.90 11.50 -20.33
CA ASN A 116 -34.85 11.96 -19.29
C ASN A 116 -35.66 10.79 -18.65
N ILE A 117 -35.04 9.61 -18.47
CA ILE A 117 -35.75 8.40 -18.04
C ILE A 117 -36.43 8.56 -16.67
N PRO A 118 -35.76 9.07 -15.61
CA PRO A 118 -36.37 9.24 -14.30
C PRO A 118 -37.56 10.21 -14.33
N GLN A 119 -37.42 11.34 -15.04
CA GLN A 119 -38.45 12.35 -15.16
C GLN A 119 -39.66 11.80 -15.95
N ALA A 120 -39.41 11.05 -17.02
CA ALA A 120 -40.45 10.42 -17.81
C ALA A 120 -41.22 9.40 -16.98
N THR A 121 -40.51 8.59 -16.17
CA THR A 121 -41.14 7.62 -15.27
C THR A 121 -41.97 8.30 -14.19
N ALA A 122 -41.49 9.40 -13.61
CA ALA A 122 -42.23 10.16 -12.60
C ALA A 122 -43.51 10.77 -13.20
N SER A 123 -43.43 11.38 -14.40
CA SER A 123 -44.57 11.92 -15.13
C SER A 123 -45.65 10.86 -15.38
N MET A 124 -45.24 9.68 -15.90
CA MET A 124 -46.17 8.55 -16.13
C MET A 124 -46.84 8.05 -14.84
N LYS A 125 -46.07 7.92 -13.75
CA LYS A 125 -46.61 7.49 -12.46
C LYS A 125 -47.56 8.51 -11.83
N SER A 126 -47.41 9.80 -12.16
CA SER A 126 -48.34 10.86 -11.75
C SER A 126 -49.55 11.02 -12.71
N GLY A 127 -49.70 10.12 -13.68
CA GLY A 127 -50.82 10.12 -14.64
C GLY A 127 -50.69 11.16 -15.76
N GLN A 128 -49.49 11.73 -15.96
CA GLN A 128 -49.26 12.77 -16.98
C GLN A 128 -48.60 12.18 -18.22
N TRP A 129 -48.92 12.79 -19.41
CA TRP A 129 -48.38 12.38 -20.70
C TRP A 129 -47.63 13.56 -21.33
N GLU A 130 -46.38 13.81 -20.89
CA GLU A 130 -45.63 15.04 -21.20
C GLU A 130 -44.58 14.85 -22.31
N LYS A 131 -44.89 14.08 -23.36
CA LYS A 131 -43.96 13.69 -24.44
C LYS A 131 -43.13 14.87 -25.00
N LYS A 132 -43.73 16.03 -25.16
CA LYS A 132 -43.09 17.21 -25.75
C LYS A 132 -42.02 17.83 -24.82
N LYS A 133 -42.21 17.75 -23.52
CA LYS A 133 -41.26 18.30 -22.51
C LYS A 133 -40.07 17.39 -22.24
N LEU A 134 -40.19 16.09 -22.57
CA LEU A 134 -39.24 15.05 -22.24
C LEU A 134 -38.39 14.62 -23.45
N GLN A 135 -38.21 15.54 -24.43
CA GLN A 135 -37.36 15.29 -25.58
C GLN A 135 -35.90 15.17 -25.11
N GLY A 136 -35.26 14.00 -25.36
CA GLY A 136 -33.86 13.74 -25.04
C GLY A 136 -32.92 14.00 -26.23
N VAL A 137 -31.67 13.62 -26.04
CA VAL A 137 -30.58 13.67 -27.04
C VAL A 137 -30.07 12.27 -27.34
N GLU A 138 -29.55 12.08 -28.55
CA GLU A 138 -28.81 10.88 -28.93
C GLU A 138 -27.36 11.01 -28.47
N ILE A 139 -26.76 9.89 -28.07
CA ILE A 139 -25.32 9.83 -27.75
C ILE A 139 -24.47 9.45 -28.97
N PHE A 140 -25.10 8.96 -30.04
CA PHE A 140 -24.45 8.58 -31.29
C PHE A 140 -23.70 9.79 -31.88
N ASN A 141 -22.42 9.58 -32.25
CA ASN A 141 -21.50 10.61 -32.77
C ASN A 141 -21.28 11.82 -31.84
N LYS A 142 -21.66 11.73 -30.57
CA LYS A 142 -21.32 12.74 -29.57
C LYS A 142 -19.94 12.48 -28.99
N THR A 143 -19.29 13.52 -28.48
CA THR A 143 -18.00 13.45 -27.83
C THR A 143 -18.17 13.23 -26.33
N LEU A 144 -17.63 12.13 -25.82
CA LEU A 144 -17.50 11.87 -24.39
C LEU A 144 -16.11 12.32 -23.93
N GLY A 145 -16.05 13.33 -23.09
CA GLY A 145 -14.86 13.73 -22.34
C GLY A 145 -14.73 12.88 -21.07
N LEU A 146 -13.69 12.07 -21.00
CA LEU A 146 -13.42 11.17 -19.87
C LEU A 146 -12.23 11.70 -19.08
N ILE A 147 -12.44 12.03 -17.80
CA ILE A 147 -11.41 12.54 -16.90
C ILE A 147 -11.00 11.40 -15.95
N GLY A 148 -9.78 10.88 -16.14
CA GLY A 148 -9.24 9.73 -15.40
C GLY A 148 -9.40 8.40 -16.15
N PHE A 149 -8.29 7.83 -16.65
CA PHE A 149 -8.25 6.60 -17.46
C PHE A 149 -7.72 5.42 -16.63
N GLY A 150 -8.19 5.31 -15.37
CA GLY A 150 -7.92 4.15 -14.52
C GLY A 150 -8.82 2.95 -14.85
N LYS A 151 -8.87 1.97 -13.96
CA LYS A 151 -9.63 0.71 -14.13
C LYS A 151 -11.12 0.91 -14.47
N ILE A 152 -11.78 1.93 -13.93
CA ILE A 152 -13.19 2.23 -14.21
C ILE A 152 -13.30 3.04 -15.50
N GLY A 153 -12.50 4.09 -15.64
CA GLY A 153 -12.54 4.97 -16.80
C GLY A 153 -12.29 4.23 -18.11
N SER A 154 -11.33 3.32 -18.18
CA SER A 154 -11.05 2.53 -19.37
C SER A 154 -12.25 1.66 -19.79
N ILE A 155 -12.96 1.05 -18.83
CA ILE A 155 -14.18 0.27 -19.11
C ILE A 155 -15.31 1.20 -19.66
N VAL A 156 -15.48 2.38 -19.06
CA VAL A 156 -16.46 3.37 -19.54
C VAL A 156 -16.12 3.81 -20.96
N ALA A 157 -14.86 4.11 -21.23
CA ALA A 157 -14.38 4.53 -22.55
C ALA A 157 -14.65 3.46 -23.62
N ASP A 158 -14.29 2.19 -23.33
CA ASP A 158 -14.54 1.09 -24.27
C ASP A 158 -16.04 0.94 -24.57
N ARG A 159 -16.91 0.94 -23.55
CA ARG A 159 -18.36 0.83 -23.75
C ARG A 159 -18.93 2.02 -24.50
N ALA A 160 -18.51 3.25 -24.19
CA ALA A 160 -18.96 4.44 -24.91
C ALA A 160 -18.58 4.41 -26.41
N ARG A 161 -17.38 3.89 -26.72
CA ARG A 161 -16.95 3.65 -28.10
C ARG A 161 -17.87 2.66 -28.83
N GLN A 162 -18.36 1.60 -28.16
CA GLN A 162 -19.32 0.66 -28.75
C GLN A 162 -20.67 1.33 -29.06
N PHE A 163 -21.06 2.36 -28.31
CA PHE A 163 -22.20 3.22 -28.63
C PHE A 163 -21.91 4.25 -29.75
N LYS A 164 -20.72 4.15 -30.39
CA LYS A 164 -20.28 5.07 -31.46
C LYS A 164 -20.12 6.52 -30.99
N MET A 165 -19.74 6.72 -29.74
CA MET A 165 -19.26 8.00 -29.23
C MET A 165 -17.80 8.22 -29.61
N HIS A 166 -17.39 9.47 -29.77
CA HIS A 166 -16.00 9.87 -29.85
C HIS A 166 -15.48 10.06 -28.42
N VAL A 167 -14.57 9.19 -27.98
CA VAL A 167 -14.03 9.26 -26.61
C VAL A 167 -12.71 10.02 -26.63
N ILE A 168 -12.65 11.13 -25.90
CA ILE A 168 -11.44 11.91 -25.64
C ILE A 168 -11.10 11.82 -24.15
N VAL A 169 -9.83 11.61 -23.83
CA VAL A 169 -9.36 11.27 -22.48
C VAL A 169 -8.34 12.28 -21.98
N ALA A 170 -8.51 12.73 -20.74
CA ALA A 170 -7.52 13.53 -20.02
C ALA A 170 -7.14 12.81 -18.71
N ASP A 171 -5.88 12.38 -18.59
CA ASP A 171 -5.29 11.81 -17.38
C ASP A 171 -3.79 12.10 -17.34
N PRO A 172 -3.29 12.95 -16.42
CA PRO A 172 -1.89 13.31 -16.36
C PRO A 172 -0.96 12.17 -15.88
N ASN A 173 -1.53 11.08 -15.32
CA ASN A 173 -0.77 9.97 -14.78
C ASN A 173 -0.64 8.78 -15.75
N ILE A 174 -1.29 8.86 -16.91
CA ILE A 174 -1.29 7.79 -17.92
C ILE A 174 -0.56 8.28 -19.17
N PRO A 175 0.42 7.53 -19.70
CA PRO A 175 1.07 7.88 -20.96
C PRO A 175 0.05 7.98 -22.11
N PRO A 176 0.14 9.00 -23.00
CA PRO A 176 -0.76 9.15 -24.15
C PRO A 176 -0.89 7.88 -24.99
N ALA A 177 0.22 7.20 -25.24
CA ALA A 177 0.25 5.95 -26.01
C ALA A 177 -0.63 4.84 -25.42
N THR A 178 -0.84 4.81 -24.10
CA THR A 178 -1.74 3.83 -23.46
C THR A 178 -3.18 4.06 -23.88
N VAL A 179 -3.62 5.32 -23.91
CA VAL A 179 -4.98 5.72 -24.31
C VAL A 179 -5.19 5.47 -25.81
N GLU A 180 -4.19 5.84 -26.62
CA GLU A 180 -4.24 5.72 -28.09
C GLU A 180 -4.24 4.25 -28.53
N ASN A 181 -3.46 3.38 -27.86
CA ASN A 181 -3.44 1.94 -28.14
C ASN A 181 -4.79 1.26 -27.86
N GLU A 182 -5.61 1.80 -26.97
CA GLU A 182 -6.97 1.33 -26.70
C GLU A 182 -8.00 1.95 -27.68
N GLY A 183 -7.57 2.78 -28.63
CA GLY A 183 -8.39 3.36 -29.69
C GLY A 183 -9.16 4.60 -29.26
N HIS A 184 -8.66 5.37 -28.28
CA HIS A 184 -9.19 6.63 -27.80
C HIS A 184 -8.22 7.78 -28.10
N GLU A 185 -8.69 9.02 -28.04
CA GLU A 185 -7.86 10.20 -28.25
C GLU A 185 -7.40 10.78 -26.90
N TYR A 186 -6.09 10.94 -26.71
CA TYR A 186 -5.54 11.64 -25.55
C TYR A 186 -5.52 13.16 -25.81
N VAL A 187 -6.06 13.94 -24.87
CA VAL A 187 -6.14 15.39 -24.97
C VAL A 187 -5.79 16.07 -23.64
N THR A 188 -5.50 17.37 -23.71
CA THR A 188 -5.41 18.18 -22.49
C THR A 188 -6.79 18.38 -21.85
N LEU A 189 -6.84 18.68 -20.55
CA LEU A 189 -8.10 18.93 -19.85
C LEU A 189 -8.86 20.12 -20.46
N ASP A 190 -8.16 21.17 -20.88
CA ASP A 190 -8.76 22.32 -21.53
C ASP A 190 -9.36 22.00 -22.90
N GLU A 191 -8.74 21.12 -23.67
CA GLU A 191 -9.31 20.63 -24.94
C GLU A 191 -10.53 19.75 -24.70
N LEU A 192 -10.48 18.88 -23.68
CA LEU A 192 -11.62 18.07 -23.29
C LEU A 192 -12.82 18.95 -22.97
N PHE A 193 -12.66 20.00 -22.17
CA PHE A 193 -13.74 20.93 -21.85
C PHE A 193 -14.34 21.57 -23.09
N ARG A 194 -13.52 22.04 -24.04
CA ARG A 194 -14.02 22.69 -25.26
C ARG A 194 -14.76 21.76 -26.22
N ARG A 195 -14.41 20.45 -26.19
CA ARG A 195 -14.87 19.52 -27.24
C ARG A 195 -15.98 18.57 -26.79
N ALA A 196 -16.08 18.29 -25.48
CA ALA A 196 -17.00 17.30 -24.95
C ALA A 196 -18.47 17.76 -25.00
N ASP A 197 -19.37 16.86 -25.40
CA ASP A 197 -20.82 16.98 -25.26
C ASP A 197 -21.29 16.36 -23.94
N PHE A 198 -20.58 15.32 -23.47
CA PHE A 198 -20.76 14.68 -22.18
C PHE A 198 -19.41 14.64 -21.46
N ILE A 199 -19.39 14.88 -20.17
CA ILE A 199 -18.18 14.76 -19.34
C ILE A 199 -18.45 13.80 -18.20
N THR A 200 -17.59 12.80 -18.04
CA THR A 200 -17.64 11.85 -16.91
C THR A 200 -16.30 11.83 -16.16
N VAL A 201 -16.36 11.81 -14.83
CA VAL A 201 -15.17 11.84 -13.99
C VAL A 201 -14.94 10.49 -13.32
N HIS A 202 -13.68 10.01 -13.36
CA HIS A 202 -13.25 8.72 -12.80
C HIS A 202 -11.90 8.85 -12.10
N VAL A 203 -11.75 9.93 -11.32
CA VAL A 203 -10.53 10.23 -10.56
C VAL A 203 -10.76 10.06 -9.05
N PRO A 204 -9.74 9.76 -8.24
CA PRO A 204 -9.85 9.73 -6.80
C PRO A 204 -10.03 11.14 -6.21
N LYS A 205 -10.57 11.22 -4.98
CA LYS A 205 -10.65 12.46 -4.20
C LYS A 205 -9.28 12.79 -3.60
N MET A 206 -8.62 13.79 -4.15
CA MET A 206 -7.31 14.28 -3.72
C MET A 206 -7.29 15.81 -3.77
N LYS A 207 -6.29 16.44 -3.17
CA LYS A 207 -6.14 17.91 -3.18
C LYS A 207 -6.18 18.49 -4.61
N GLN A 208 -5.61 17.77 -5.59
CA GLN A 208 -5.53 18.20 -6.99
C GLN A 208 -6.84 17.98 -7.76
N THR A 209 -7.72 17.09 -7.31
CA THR A 209 -8.98 16.76 -7.98
C THR A 209 -10.21 17.39 -7.30
N MET A 210 -10.04 17.95 -6.13
CA MET A 210 -11.09 18.71 -5.45
C MET A 210 -11.44 19.97 -6.23
N GLY A 211 -12.73 20.16 -6.52
CA GLY A 211 -13.20 21.30 -7.31
C GLY A 211 -12.65 21.33 -8.74
N LEU A 212 -12.30 20.17 -9.31
CA LEU A 212 -11.78 20.08 -10.68
C LEU A 212 -12.78 20.63 -11.71
N LEU A 213 -14.06 20.34 -11.55
CA LEU A 213 -15.15 20.95 -12.29
C LEU A 213 -15.75 22.07 -11.43
N ASN A 214 -15.27 23.27 -11.64
CA ASN A 214 -15.69 24.51 -11.00
C ASN A 214 -16.19 25.52 -12.03
N LYS A 215 -16.51 26.73 -11.59
CA LYS A 215 -17.01 27.81 -12.43
C LYS A 215 -16.12 28.09 -13.65
N ASP A 216 -14.80 28.10 -13.48
CA ASP A 216 -13.86 28.35 -14.57
C ASP A 216 -13.83 27.19 -15.58
N ALA A 217 -13.94 25.96 -15.09
CA ALA A 217 -14.04 24.77 -15.94
C ALA A 217 -15.37 24.79 -16.73
N PHE A 218 -16.51 25.08 -16.09
CA PHE A 218 -17.79 25.18 -16.78
C PHE A 218 -17.78 26.29 -17.84
N ALA A 219 -17.15 27.43 -17.58
CA ALA A 219 -17.03 28.50 -18.56
C ALA A 219 -16.35 28.08 -19.88
N LYS A 220 -15.39 27.15 -19.81
CA LYS A 220 -14.66 26.60 -20.97
C LYS A 220 -15.43 25.52 -21.74
N MET A 221 -16.46 24.92 -21.15
CA MET A 221 -17.22 23.83 -21.74
C MET A 221 -18.16 24.34 -22.86
N LYS A 222 -18.65 23.39 -23.64
CA LYS A 222 -19.76 23.71 -24.60
C LYS A 222 -21.02 24.11 -23.84
N ASP A 223 -21.80 24.99 -24.44
CA ASP A 223 -23.15 25.26 -23.97
C ASP A 223 -24.00 24.00 -24.13
N GLY A 224 -24.74 23.64 -23.11
CA GLY A 224 -25.55 22.43 -23.11
C GLY A 224 -24.81 21.13 -22.85
N VAL A 225 -23.57 21.17 -22.33
CA VAL A 225 -22.83 19.97 -21.89
C VAL A 225 -23.60 19.22 -20.81
N MET A 226 -23.47 17.90 -20.79
CA MET A 226 -24.01 17.04 -19.73
C MET A 226 -22.87 16.46 -18.88
N VAL A 227 -23.04 16.42 -17.55
CA VAL A 227 -21.99 16.06 -16.60
C VAL A 227 -22.40 14.86 -15.77
N ILE A 228 -21.50 13.89 -15.62
CA ILE A 228 -21.71 12.63 -14.87
C ILE A 228 -20.65 12.50 -13.78
N ASN A 229 -21.06 12.25 -12.54
CA ASN A 229 -20.16 11.94 -11.45
C ASN A 229 -20.64 10.71 -10.66
N CYS A 230 -19.97 9.57 -10.91
CA CYS A 230 -20.09 8.34 -10.14
C CYS A 230 -18.75 7.98 -9.47
N ALA A 231 -17.86 8.98 -9.26
CA ALA A 231 -16.55 8.79 -8.66
C ALA A 231 -16.55 9.21 -7.18
N ARG A 232 -16.41 10.51 -6.89
CA ARG A 232 -16.40 11.06 -5.52
C ARG A 232 -17.05 12.42 -5.46
N GLY A 233 -17.75 12.70 -4.36
CA GLY A 233 -18.24 14.04 -4.03
C GLY A 233 -17.08 15.02 -3.81
N GLY A 234 -17.30 16.28 -4.23
CA GLY A 234 -16.32 17.36 -4.16
C GLY A 234 -15.35 17.43 -5.34
N ILE A 235 -15.34 16.47 -6.29
CA ILE A 235 -14.63 16.62 -7.57
C ILE A 235 -15.31 17.70 -8.40
N ILE A 236 -16.63 17.73 -8.38
CA ILE A 236 -17.44 18.82 -8.93
C ILE A 236 -17.79 19.74 -7.77
N ASN A 237 -17.57 21.04 -7.92
CA ASN A 237 -18.06 22.03 -6.98
C ASN A 237 -19.59 22.13 -7.15
N GLU A 238 -20.35 21.75 -6.12
CA GLU A 238 -21.81 21.66 -6.19
C GLU A 238 -22.50 23.02 -6.35
N ALA A 239 -21.95 24.08 -5.75
CA ALA A 239 -22.48 25.43 -5.89
C ALA A 239 -22.28 25.96 -7.32
N ASP A 240 -21.10 25.78 -7.89
CA ASP A 240 -20.81 26.20 -9.26
C ASP A 240 -21.61 25.38 -10.29
N LEU A 241 -21.81 24.08 -10.02
CA LEU A 241 -22.67 23.23 -10.86
C LEU A 241 -24.12 23.70 -10.82
N TYR A 242 -24.64 24.09 -9.66
CA TYR A 242 -25.99 24.63 -9.51
C TYR A 242 -26.19 25.89 -10.42
N GLU A 243 -25.28 26.85 -10.36
CA GLU A 243 -25.30 28.05 -11.19
C GLU A 243 -25.22 27.70 -12.68
N ALA A 244 -24.37 26.75 -13.07
CA ALA A 244 -24.22 26.30 -14.45
C ALA A 244 -25.48 25.59 -14.98
N LEU A 245 -26.18 24.82 -14.13
CA LEU A 245 -27.46 24.19 -14.49
C LEU A 245 -28.61 25.19 -14.63
N VAL A 246 -28.69 26.17 -13.72
CA VAL A 246 -29.73 27.20 -13.73
C VAL A 246 -29.55 28.13 -14.93
N SER A 247 -28.31 28.47 -15.27
CA SER A 247 -28.02 29.30 -16.46
C SER A 247 -28.18 28.58 -17.81
N GLY A 248 -28.30 27.24 -17.79
CA GLY A 248 -28.34 26.40 -18.99
C GLY A 248 -26.98 26.14 -19.62
N LYS A 249 -25.88 26.59 -19.03
CA LYS A 249 -24.52 26.25 -19.47
C LYS A 249 -24.29 24.74 -19.43
N VAL A 250 -24.76 24.09 -18.35
CA VAL A 250 -24.88 22.64 -18.22
C VAL A 250 -26.34 22.27 -18.45
N ALA A 251 -26.61 21.44 -19.46
CA ALA A 251 -27.99 21.02 -19.79
C ALA A 251 -28.55 20.05 -18.74
N GLY A 252 -27.72 19.27 -18.11
CA GLY A 252 -28.12 18.34 -17.06
C GLY A 252 -26.94 17.66 -16.38
N ALA A 253 -27.17 17.16 -15.17
CA ALA A 253 -26.19 16.45 -14.38
C ALA A 253 -26.73 15.10 -13.86
N ALA A 254 -25.85 14.11 -13.81
CA ALA A 254 -26.11 12.80 -13.22
C ALA A 254 -25.12 12.55 -12.08
N LEU A 255 -25.62 12.50 -10.86
CA LEU A 255 -24.81 12.47 -9.65
C LEU A 255 -25.13 11.21 -8.82
N ASP A 256 -24.13 10.37 -8.59
CA ASP A 256 -24.22 9.25 -7.67
C ASP A 256 -23.56 9.56 -6.31
N VAL A 257 -22.78 10.65 -6.26
CA VAL A 257 -21.97 11.05 -5.11
C VAL A 257 -22.09 12.55 -4.85
N PHE A 258 -21.92 12.97 -3.58
CA PHE A 258 -22.09 14.34 -3.12
C PHE A 258 -20.96 14.79 -2.20
N GLU A 259 -20.75 16.11 -2.08
CA GLU A 259 -19.76 16.69 -1.16
C GLU A 259 -20.00 16.23 0.28
N THR A 260 -21.28 16.15 0.67
CA THR A 260 -21.74 15.58 1.94
C THR A 260 -22.75 14.48 1.64
N GLU A 261 -22.54 13.31 2.22
CA GLU A 261 -23.43 12.15 2.07
C GLU A 261 -24.00 11.73 3.44
N PRO A 262 -25.31 11.70 3.63
CA PRO A 262 -26.40 12.09 2.70
C PRO A 262 -26.40 13.59 2.41
N PRO A 263 -26.85 14.02 1.18
CA PRO A 263 -26.79 15.42 0.73
C PRO A 263 -27.83 16.36 1.40
N GLY A 264 -28.68 15.85 2.27
CA GLY A 264 -29.69 16.62 2.97
C GLY A 264 -30.62 17.39 2.02
N ASP A 265 -30.83 18.69 2.30
CA ASP A 265 -31.67 19.60 1.49
C ASP A 265 -30.84 20.30 0.38
N SER A 266 -30.07 19.51 -0.38
CA SER A 266 -29.26 20.05 -1.48
C SER A 266 -30.14 20.72 -2.56
N PRO A 267 -29.81 21.96 -2.98
CA PRO A 267 -30.53 22.65 -4.05
C PRO A 267 -30.45 21.92 -5.39
N LEU A 268 -29.39 21.14 -5.65
CA LEU A 268 -29.24 20.34 -6.85
C LEU A 268 -30.37 19.32 -7.01
N LEU A 269 -30.83 18.70 -5.90
CA LEU A 269 -31.90 17.71 -5.94
C LEU A 269 -33.28 18.28 -6.27
N LYS A 270 -33.42 19.62 -6.25
CA LYS A 270 -34.67 20.33 -6.63
C LYS A 270 -34.72 20.66 -8.09
N LEU A 271 -33.61 20.54 -8.83
CA LEU A 271 -33.54 20.88 -10.25
C LEU A 271 -34.10 19.74 -11.14
N PRO A 272 -34.96 20.04 -12.11
CA PRO A 272 -35.57 19.02 -12.95
C PRO A 272 -34.59 18.36 -13.94
N ASN A 273 -33.44 18.98 -14.21
CA ASN A 273 -32.39 18.51 -15.10
C ASN A 273 -31.24 17.80 -14.32
N VAL A 274 -31.44 17.44 -13.05
CA VAL A 274 -30.53 16.62 -12.26
C VAL A 274 -31.17 15.26 -12.02
N ILE A 275 -30.40 14.20 -12.25
CA ILE A 275 -30.71 12.86 -11.78
C ILE A 275 -29.71 12.46 -10.71
N ALA A 276 -30.19 11.79 -9.67
CA ALA A 276 -29.39 11.47 -8.50
C ALA A 276 -29.65 10.04 -8.02
N THR A 277 -28.61 9.39 -7.54
CA THR A 277 -28.67 8.08 -6.88
C THR A 277 -27.89 8.11 -5.57
N PRO A 278 -28.28 7.31 -4.55
CA PRO A 278 -27.68 7.37 -3.23
C PRO A 278 -26.41 6.49 -3.15
N HIS A 279 -25.36 6.85 -3.91
CA HIS A 279 -24.05 6.18 -3.96
C HIS A 279 -24.16 4.68 -4.28
N LEU A 280 -24.76 4.37 -5.43
CA LEU A 280 -25.06 3.01 -5.89
C LEU A 280 -23.99 2.42 -6.80
N GLY A 281 -22.92 3.14 -7.13
CA GLY A 281 -21.89 2.70 -8.07
C GLY A 281 -21.30 1.30 -7.80
N ALA A 282 -21.33 0.82 -6.55
CA ALA A 282 -20.88 -0.52 -6.16
C ALA A 282 -22.03 -1.42 -5.65
N SER A 283 -23.28 -1.04 -5.82
CA SER A 283 -24.45 -1.70 -5.20
C SER A 283 -25.10 -2.72 -6.11
N THR A 284 -24.36 -3.76 -6.54
CA THR A 284 -24.93 -4.96 -7.18
C THR A 284 -24.62 -6.20 -6.35
N LYS A 285 -25.37 -7.28 -6.57
CA LYS A 285 -25.16 -8.55 -5.87
C LYS A 285 -23.77 -9.10 -6.13
N GLU A 286 -23.31 -9.07 -7.36
CA GLU A 286 -22.00 -9.54 -7.79
C GLU A 286 -20.88 -8.74 -7.12
N ALA A 287 -20.97 -7.41 -7.13
CA ALA A 287 -19.98 -6.57 -6.48
C ALA A 287 -19.91 -6.81 -4.97
N GLN A 288 -21.07 -6.97 -4.29
CA GLN A 288 -21.11 -7.24 -2.85
C GLN A 288 -20.42 -8.57 -2.50
N VAL A 289 -20.67 -9.63 -3.28
CA VAL A 289 -19.99 -10.93 -3.13
C VAL A 289 -18.48 -10.76 -3.36
N ASN A 290 -18.08 -10.16 -4.49
CA ASN A 290 -16.69 -10.04 -4.88
C ASN A 290 -15.86 -9.22 -3.87
N VAL A 291 -16.37 -8.09 -3.36
CA VAL A 291 -15.64 -7.28 -2.40
C VAL A 291 -15.55 -7.94 -1.02
N ALA A 292 -16.59 -8.69 -0.60
CA ALA A 292 -16.58 -9.41 0.67
C ALA A 292 -15.59 -10.58 0.64
N GLU A 293 -15.62 -11.36 -0.44
CA GLU A 293 -14.67 -12.46 -0.65
C GLU A 293 -13.23 -11.96 -0.70
N ALA A 294 -12.96 -10.91 -1.49
CA ALA A 294 -11.62 -10.34 -1.61
C ALA A 294 -11.09 -9.82 -0.27
N ALA A 295 -11.90 -9.07 0.49
CA ALA A 295 -11.51 -8.54 1.79
C ALA A 295 -11.19 -9.66 2.79
N ALA A 296 -12.03 -10.71 2.84
CA ALA A 296 -11.81 -11.86 3.71
C ALA A 296 -10.52 -12.60 3.37
N ARG A 297 -10.28 -12.90 2.08
CA ARG A 297 -9.05 -13.57 1.63
C ARG A 297 -7.80 -12.77 1.94
N GLN A 298 -7.81 -11.45 1.72
CA GLN A 298 -6.68 -10.57 2.03
C GLN A 298 -6.32 -10.60 3.52
N ILE A 299 -7.31 -10.55 4.41
CA ILE A 299 -7.09 -10.63 5.86
C ILE A 299 -6.54 -12.00 6.25
N ILE A 300 -7.10 -13.09 5.72
CA ILE A 300 -6.64 -14.45 6.00
C ILE A 300 -5.18 -14.61 5.55
N GLU A 301 -4.86 -14.23 4.31
CA GLU A 301 -3.50 -14.35 3.77
C GLU A 301 -2.48 -13.53 4.59
N TYR A 302 -2.85 -12.32 4.98
CA TYR A 302 -1.94 -11.50 5.78
C TYR A 302 -1.72 -12.05 7.19
N LEU A 303 -2.78 -12.43 7.89
CA LEU A 303 -2.66 -12.91 9.28
C LEU A 303 -2.05 -14.32 9.38
N LYS A 304 -2.17 -15.14 8.33
CA LYS A 304 -1.66 -16.52 8.29
C LYS A 304 -0.25 -16.61 7.72
N ASN A 305 0.01 -15.88 6.63
CA ASN A 305 1.19 -16.04 5.79
C ASN A 305 2.03 -14.76 5.69
N ASP A 306 1.71 -13.70 6.45
CA ASP A 306 2.30 -12.35 6.34
C ASP A 306 2.30 -11.80 4.90
N THR A 307 1.39 -12.31 4.05
CA THR A 307 1.28 -11.90 2.65
C THR A 307 0.30 -10.75 2.52
N ILE A 308 0.83 -9.56 2.24
CA ILE A 308 0.03 -8.35 2.08
C ILE A 308 -0.43 -8.20 0.63
N ILE A 309 -1.74 -8.14 0.41
CA ILE A 309 -2.36 -8.01 -0.92
C ILE A 309 -3.20 -6.73 -0.96
N ASN A 310 -2.98 -5.88 -1.97
CA ASN A 310 -3.73 -4.63 -2.20
C ASN A 310 -3.73 -3.67 -0.99
N ALA A 311 -2.69 -3.66 -0.18
CA ALA A 311 -2.54 -2.60 0.80
C ALA A 311 -2.08 -1.30 0.12
N VAL A 312 -2.60 -0.17 0.59
CA VAL A 312 -2.29 1.15 0.03
C VAL A 312 -1.16 1.86 0.77
N ASN A 313 -0.78 1.35 1.94
CA ASN A 313 0.27 1.91 2.79
C ASN A 313 1.45 0.93 2.98
N VAL A 314 1.58 -0.02 2.07
CA VAL A 314 2.72 -0.93 1.97
C VAL A 314 3.12 -1.02 0.51
N PRO A 315 4.42 -1.14 0.17
CA PRO A 315 4.86 -1.34 -1.20
C PRO A 315 4.10 -2.50 -1.88
N ALA A 316 3.49 -2.21 -3.02
CA ALA A 316 2.64 -3.17 -3.73
C ALA A 316 3.52 -4.20 -4.47
N VAL A 317 3.46 -5.45 -4.09
CA VAL A 317 4.17 -6.54 -4.78
C VAL A 317 3.16 -7.56 -5.29
N SER A 318 3.24 -7.91 -6.57
CA SER A 318 2.44 -9.02 -7.11
C SER A 318 2.88 -10.36 -6.49
N GLY A 319 1.96 -11.32 -6.34
CA GLY A 319 2.27 -12.60 -5.70
C GLY A 319 3.44 -13.36 -6.34
N GLU A 320 3.63 -13.24 -7.66
CA GLU A 320 4.77 -13.83 -8.37
C GLU A 320 6.08 -13.12 -8.03
N LEU A 321 6.07 -11.80 -7.99
CA LEU A 321 7.23 -10.99 -7.61
C LEU A 321 7.57 -11.18 -6.12
N LEU A 322 6.56 -11.30 -5.25
CA LEU A 322 6.75 -11.58 -3.83
C LEU A 322 7.53 -12.88 -3.62
N SER A 323 7.19 -13.95 -4.33
CA SER A 323 7.89 -15.23 -4.24
C SER A 323 9.35 -15.14 -4.70
N LYS A 324 9.65 -14.31 -5.70
CA LYS A 324 11.01 -14.03 -6.20
C LYS A 324 11.81 -13.17 -5.22
N LEU A 325 11.19 -12.19 -4.58
CA LEU A 325 11.84 -11.26 -3.67
C LEU A 325 11.96 -11.79 -2.23
N SER A 326 11.16 -12.77 -1.82
CA SER A 326 11.14 -13.30 -0.45
C SER A 326 12.53 -13.69 0.11
N PRO A 327 13.43 -14.37 -0.62
CA PRO A 327 14.77 -14.65 -0.13
C PRO A 327 15.59 -13.37 0.11
N PHE A 328 15.41 -12.35 -0.73
CA PHE A 328 16.11 -11.07 -0.64
C PHE A 328 15.57 -10.20 0.50
N THR A 329 14.25 -10.18 0.73
CA THR A 329 13.66 -9.47 1.87
C THR A 329 14.13 -10.07 3.18
N THR A 330 14.14 -11.40 3.31
CA THR A 330 14.67 -12.10 4.48
C THR A 330 16.16 -11.80 4.71
N LEU A 331 16.97 -11.83 3.65
CA LEU A 331 18.39 -11.49 3.74
C LEU A 331 18.58 -10.04 4.18
N ALA A 332 17.90 -9.10 3.54
CA ALA A 332 18.02 -7.67 3.80
C ALA A 332 17.62 -7.30 5.24
N GLU A 333 16.52 -7.86 5.74
CA GLU A 333 16.07 -7.67 7.12
C GLU A 333 17.13 -8.15 8.12
N ARG A 334 17.65 -9.36 7.94
CA ARG A 334 18.69 -9.93 8.81
C ARG A 334 20.00 -9.17 8.72
N MET A 335 20.38 -8.71 7.52
CA MET A 335 21.53 -7.84 7.34
C MET A 335 21.34 -6.49 8.05
N GLY A 336 20.16 -5.90 7.96
CA GLY A 336 19.81 -4.68 8.68
C GLY A 336 19.94 -4.85 10.20
N THR A 337 19.37 -5.94 10.74
CA THR A 337 19.46 -6.25 12.18
C THR A 337 20.91 -6.46 12.64
N LEU A 338 21.72 -7.15 11.83
CA LEU A 338 23.15 -7.31 12.09
C LEU A 338 23.89 -5.98 12.09
N LEU A 339 23.68 -5.18 11.05
CA LEU A 339 24.36 -3.90 10.86
C LEU A 339 24.05 -2.92 11.99
N ALA A 340 22.83 -2.96 12.52
CA ALA A 340 22.40 -2.17 13.67
C ALA A 340 23.20 -2.45 14.94
N GLN A 341 23.72 -3.68 15.12
CA GLN A 341 24.54 -4.05 16.29
C GLN A 341 25.90 -3.36 16.29
N PHE A 342 26.39 -2.90 15.14
CA PHE A 342 27.66 -2.16 15.02
C PHE A 342 27.47 -0.65 15.06
N ALA A 343 26.23 -0.18 14.91
CA ALA A 343 25.96 1.24 14.90
C ALA A 343 25.92 1.79 16.33
N SER A 344 26.55 2.92 16.51
CA SER A 344 26.46 3.71 17.74
C SER A 344 26.17 5.17 17.40
N GLY A 345 25.54 5.90 18.33
CA GLY A 345 25.16 7.29 18.10
C GLY A 345 23.89 7.42 17.26
N HIS A 346 23.69 8.62 16.72
CA HIS A 346 22.50 8.95 15.93
C HIS A 346 22.62 8.44 14.49
N LEU A 347 21.61 7.71 14.02
CA LEU A 347 21.56 7.22 12.65
C LEU A 347 21.23 8.39 11.69
N GLN A 348 21.96 8.51 10.60
CA GLN A 348 21.87 9.64 9.67
C GLN A 348 21.38 9.22 8.29
N GLU A 349 21.98 8.19 7.71
CA GLU A 349 21.66 7.74 6.36
C GLU A 349 21.81 6.22 6.24
N VAL A 350 20.87 5.62 5.52
CA VAL A 350 20.94 4.23 5.04
C VAL A 350 20.98 4.24 3.53
N THR A 351 22.01 3.64 2.95
CA THR A 351 22.09 3.40 1.51
C THR A 351 21.97 1.89 1.26
N VAL A 352 21.03 1.50 0.42
CA VAL A 352 20.87 0.11 -0.05
C VAL A 352 21.28 0.06 -1.52
N GLU A 353 22.36 -0.66 -1.80
CA GLU A 353 22.90 -0.83 -3.15
C GLU A 353 22.59 -2.23 -3.65
N TYR A 354 22.06 -2.31 -4.86
CA TYR A 354 21.71 -3.53 -5.56
C TYR A 354 22.62 -3.68 -6.76
N THR A 355 23.43 -4.72 -6.79
CA THR A 355 24.37 -4.98 -7.88
C THR A 355 24.04 -6.30 -8.56
N GLY A 356 24.03 -6.31 -9.90
CA GLY A 356 23.74 -7.48 -10.72
C GLY A 356 22.31 -7.56 -11.23
N ASP A 357 21.69 -8.75 -11.23
CA ASP A 357 20.41 -9.02 -11.89
C ASP A 357 19.20 -8.60 -11.05
N PHE A 358 19.06 -7.28 -10.85
CA PHE A 358 17.90 -6.66 -10.20
C PHE A 358 17.09 -5.76 -11.16
N MET A 359 17.42 -5.77 -12.44
CA MET A 359 16.75 -4.93 -13.44
C MET A 359 15.25 -5.24 -13.54
N ASN A 360 14.46 -4.19 -13.66
CA ASN A 360 13.00 -4.26 -13.81
C ASN A 360 12.25 -4.90 -12.62
N LEU A 361 12.90 -5.05 -11.46
CA LEU A 361 12.26 -5.46 -10.23
C LEU A 361 11.91 -4.22 -9.39
N ASP A 362 10.74 -4.23 -8.78
CA ASP A 362 10.43 -3.30 -7.71
C ASP A 362 11.14 -3.75 -6.43
N LEU A 363 12.19 -3.03 -6.05
CA LEU A 363 13.08 -3.35 -4.92
C LEU A 363 12.68 -2.65 -3.62
N GLU A 364 11.60 -1.86 -3.64
CA GLU A 364 11.12 -1.16 -2.45
C GLU A 364 10.84 -2.12 -1.26
N PRO A 365 10.27 -3.32 -1.45
CA PRO A 365 10.08 -4.28 -0.37
C PRO A 365 11.40 -4.75 0.27
N VAL A 366 12.45 -4.93 -0.52
CA VAL A 366 13.77 -5.34 -0.02
C VAL A 366 14.43 -4.20 0.77
N THR A 367 14.33 -2.98 0.27
CA THR A 367 14.78 -1.77 0.99
C THR A 367 14.02 -1.62 2.31
N THR A 368 12.70 -1.77 2.31
CA THR A 368 11.85 -1.70 3.51
C THR A 368 12.24 -2.77 4.54
N ALA A 369 12.56 -3.99 4.09
CA ALA A 369 13.05 -5.06 4.96
C ALA A 369 14.39 -4.69 5.64
N ALA A 370 15.32 -4.10 4.89
CA ALA A 370 16.58 -3.60 5.45
C ALA A 370 16.34 -2.53 6.53
N ILE A 371 15.47 -1.56 6.25
CA ILE A 371 15.12 -0.51 7.21
C ILE A 371 14.44 -1.07 8.45
N LYS A 372 13.48 -2.00 8.28
CA LYS A 372 12.85 -2.72 9.40
C LYS A 372 13.90 -3.37 10.29
N GLY A 373 14.83 -4.12 9.71
CA GLY A 373 15.91 -4.79 10.44
C GLY A 373 16.80 -3.79 11.20
N ILE A 374 17.18 -2.67 10.57
CA ILE A 374 18.01 -1.63 11.21
C ILE A 374 17.29 -0.99 12.40
N LEU A 375 16.00 -0.68 12.25
CA LEU A 375 15.27 0.07 13.26
C LEU A 375 14.81 -0.80 14.45
N THR A 376 14.53 -2.08 14.24
CA THR A 376 13.99 -2.99 15.26
C THR A 376 14.78 -2.95 16.60
N PRO A 377 16.12 -2.96 16.63
CA PRO A 377 16.87 -2.91 17.88
C PRO A 377 16.80 -1.57 18.65
N PHE A 378 16.41 -0.49 17.98
CA PHE A 378 16.43 0.87 18.56
C PHE A 378 15.07 1.36 19.06
N VAL A 379 14.00 0.57 18.90
CA VAL A 379 12.65 1.01 19.27
C VAL A 379 11.94 0.00 20.17
N GLN A 380 11.15 0.55 21.09
CA GLN A 380 10.30 -0.25 21.99
C GLN A 380 8.96 -0.66 21.35
N HIS A 381 8.61 -0.02 20.22
CA HIS A 381 7.38 -0.32 19.47
C HIS A 381 7.65 -1.32 18.35
N THR A 382 6.64 -2.06 17.96
CA THR A 382 6.76 -3.02 16.87
C THR A 382 6.99 -2.29 15.55
N ILE A 383 8.16 -2.51 14.94
CA ILE A 383 8.45 -2.09 13.57
C ILE A 383 8.09 -3.24 12.63
N ASN A 384 7.33 -2.93 11.59
CA ASN A 384 6.93 -3.90 10.58
C ASN A 384 7.06 -3.30 9.17
N PHE A 385 6.66 -4.04 8.13
CA PHE A 385 6.72 -3.57 6.73
C PHE A 385 5.84 -2.35 6.43
N VAL A 386 4.84 -2.08 7.27
CA VAL A 386 3.92 -0.94 7.09
C VAL A 386 4.57 0.37 7.56
N ASN A 387 5.22 0.35 8.74
CA ASN A 387 5.67 1.57 9.41
C ASN A 387 7.19 1.84 9.31
N ALA A 388 8.00 0.90 8.85
CA ALA A 388 9.46 1.02 8.88
C ALA A 388 9.96 2.29 8.17
N THR A 389 9.54 2.54 6.95
CA THR A 389 9.97 3.70 6.16
C THR A 389 9.42 5.03 6.69
N ALA A 390 8.17 5.04 7.12
CA ALA A 390 7.55 6.21 7.75
C ALA A 390 8.26 6.58 9.05
N PHE A 391 8.57 5.59 9.88
CA PHE A 391 9.28 5.78 11.14
C PHE A 391 10.73 6.25 10.94
N ALA A 392 11.41 5.76 9.90
CA ALA A 392 12.72 6.24 9.49
C ALA A 392 12.66 7.74 9.12
N ALA A 393 11.66 8.13 8.31
CA ALA A 393 11.46 9.51 7.89
C ALA A 393 11.17 10.45 9.06
N GLU A 394 10.31 10.06 10.01
CA GLU A 394 10.00 10.83 11.22
C GLU A 394 11.25 11.09 12.10
N ARG A 395 12.23 10.18 12.08
CA ARG A 395 13.50 10.32 12.78
C ARG A 395 14.58 11.01 11.97
N GLY A 396 14.27 11.49 10.77
CA GLY A 396 15.22 12.17 9.90
C GLY A 396 16.28 11.25 9.30
N LEU A 397 16.06 9.91 9.32
CA LEU A 397 16.94 8.94 8.70
C LEU A 397 16.75 9.00 7.18
N LYS A 398 17.78 9.43 6.47
CA LYS A 398 17.77 9.50 5.01
C LYS A 398 17.91 8.09 4.43
N ILE A 399 17.04 7.75 3.48
CA ILE A 399 17.07 6.46 2.77
C ILE A 399 17.48 6.73 1.32
N THR A 400 18.49 6.03 0.85
CA THR A 400 19.00 6.12 -0.53
C THR A 400 19.03 4.70 -1.12
N THR A 401 18.47 4.53 -2.31
CA THR A 401 18.57 3.28 -3.07
C THR A 401 19.40 3.50 -4.31
N ARG A 402 20.34 2.59 -4.60
CA ARG A 402 21.18 2.60 -5.80
C ARG A 402 21.13 1.26 -6.50
N ILE A 403 21.09 1.28 -7.83
CA ILE A 403 21.19 0.08 -8.67
C ILE A 403 22.48 0.24 -9.49
N ASP A 404 23.40 -0.72 -9.34
CA ASP A 404 24.65 -0.76 -10.07
C ASP A 404 24.69 -2.02 -10.95
N GLN A 405 25.03 -1.83 -12.22
CA GLN A 405 25.12 -2.91 -13.21
C GLN A 405 26.56 -3.44 -13.37
N THR A 406 27.49 -2.95 -12.58
CA THR A 406 28.90 -3.39 -12.66
C THR A 406 28.96 -4.90 -12.37
N PRO A 407 29.53 -5.72 -13.25
CA PRO A 407 29.67 -7.15 -13.00
C PRO A 407 30.48 -7.41 -11.72
N THR A 408 29.99 -8.32 -10.90
CA THR A 408 30.68 -8.80 -9.69
C THR A 408 30.85 -10.30 -9.79
N ASP A 409 31.53 -10.89 -8.79
CA ASP A 409 31.63 -12.35 -8.66
C ASP A 409 30.28 -13.04 -8.34
N PHE A 410 29.22 -12.24 -8.09
CA PHE A 410 27.89 -12.71 -7.72
C PHE A 410 26.84 -12.29 -8.74
N ILE A 411 25.88 -13.17 -9.00
CA ILE A 411 24.75 -12.88 -9.91
C ILE A 411 23.92 -11.70 -9.38
N ASN A 412 23.78 -11.62 -8.06
CA ASN A 412 23.12 -10.52 -7.36
C ASN A 412 23.78 -10.29 -6.01
N LEU A 413 23.90 -9.04 -5.64
CA LEU A 413 24.52 -8.59 -4.40
C LEU A 413 23.72 -7.44 -3.81
N ILE A 414 23.37 -7.53 -2.54
CA ILE A 414 22.81 -6.43 -1.76
C ILE A 414 23.89 -5.93 -0.82
N THR A 415 24.14 -4.61 -0.86
CA THR A 415 25.01 -3.92 0.09
C THR A 415 24.21 -2.91 0.87
N ILE A 416 24.24 -2.96 2.19
CA ILE A 416 23.63 -1.97 3.08
C ILE A 416 24.75 -1.18 3.75
N ILE A 417 24.69 0.14 3.62
CA ILE A 417 25.62 1.09 4.20
C ILE A 417 24.84 1.94 5.21
N LEU A 418 25.25 1.91 6.47
CA LEU A 418 24.62 2.64 7.56
C LEU A 418 25.59 3.69 8.09
N ALA A 419 25.27 4.96 7.85
CA ALA A 419 26.00 6.09 8.41
C ALA A 419 25.35 6.56 9.71
N SER A 420 26.17 6.77 10.72
CA SER A 420 25.79 7.32 12.01
C SER A 420 26.75 8.42 12.45
N SER A 421 26.44 9.14 13.52
CA SER A 421 27.32 10.17 14.06
C SER A 421 28.68 9.61 14.56
N SER A 422 28.80 8.30 14.74
CA SER A 422 30.04 7.64 15.19
C SER A 422 30.84 6.97 14.07
N GLY A 423 30.33 6.97 12.83
CA GLY A 423 30.99 6.38 11.67
C GLY A 423 30.04 5.62 10.75
N THR A 424 30.64 4.98 9.76
CA THR A 424 29.90 4.22 8.73
C THR A 424 30.22 2.74 8.85
N ASN A 425 29.17 1.91 8.83
CA ASN A 425 29.27 0.46 8.78
C ASN A 425 28.63 -0.08 7.51
N THR A 426 29.17 -1.16 6.97
CA THR A 426 28.72 -1.77 5.71
C THR A 426 28.55 -3.27 5.88
N ILE A 427 27.49 -3.81 5.29
CA ILE A 427 27.26 -5.26 5.19
C ILE A 427 26.85 -5.60 3.78
N ALA A 428 27.38 -6.71 3.23
CA ALA A 428 27.01 -7.19 1.91
C ALA A 428 26.61 -8.66 1.97
N GLY A 429 25.60 -9.01 1.18
CA GLY A 429 25.06 -10.36 1.13
C GLY A 429 24.46 -10.71 -0.22
N THR A 430 24.32 -11.99 -0.47
CA THR A 430 23.80 -12.57 -1.70
C THR A 430 22.97 -13.82 -1.42
N ILE A 431 22.27 -14.32 -2.43
CA ILE A 431 21.54 -15.59 -2.37
C ILE A 431 22.31 -16.65 -3.15
N PHE A 432 22.77 -17.70 -2.49
CA PHE A 432 23.38 -18.86 -3.15
C PHE A 432 22.28 -19.80 -3.68
N GLY A 433 22.48 -20.27 -4.90
CA GLY A 433 21.46 -21.04 -5.57
C GLY A 433 20.18 -20.20 -5.77
N LYS A 434 19.06 -20.66 -5.23
CA LYS A 434 17.78 -19.95 -5.34
C LYS A 434 17.21 -19.47 -4.00
N LYS A 435 17.76 -19.95 -2.88
CA LYS A 435 17.11 -19.78 -1.56
C LYS A 435 18.05 -19.57 -0.37
N GLU A 436 19.34 -19.78 -0.52
CA GLU A 436 20.25 -19.75 0.63
C GLU A 436 20.88 -18.37 0.85
N PRO A 437 20.44 -17.61 1.86
CA PRO A 437 21.01 -16.30 2.16
C PRO A 437 22.44 -16.44 2.73
N ARG A 438 23.35 -15.60 2.26
CA ARG A 438 24.73 -15.49 2.73
C ARG A 438 25.10 -14.04 2.93
N VAL A 439 25.66 -13.73 4.10
CA VAL A 439 26.44 -12.51 4.32
C VAL A 439 27.86 -12.82 3.92
N ILE A 440 28.44 -12.02 3.04
CA ILE A 440 29.77 -12.25 2.44
C ILE A 440 30.80 -11.20 2.82
N ARG A 441 30.37 -10.08 3.39
CA ARG A 441 31.26 -9.01 3.86
C ARG A 441 30.60 -8.22 5.00
N ILE A 442 31.38 -7.88 6.00
CA ILE A 442 31.03 -6.90 7.03
C ILE A 442 32.21 -5.92 7.15
N ASN A 443 31.96 -4.64 6.92
CA ASN A 443 32.98 -3.62 6.77
C ASN A 443 34.09 -4.08 5.80
N ASP A 444 35.34 -4.08 6.23
CA ASP A 444 36.50 -4.49 5.43
C ASP A 444 36.75 -6.02 5.45
N PHE A 445 35.98 -6.77 6.22
CA PHE A 445 36.22 -8.20 6.41
C PHE A 445 35.37 -9.06 5.47
N ARG A 446 36.03 -9.88 4.66
CA ARG A 446 35.35 -10.93 3.86
C ARG A 446 35.10 -12.16 4.73
N LEU A 447 33.89 -12.68 4.65
CA LEU A 447 33.45 -13.85 5.40
C LEU A 447 32.31 -14.54 4.64
N GLU A 448 31.89 -15.69 5.10
CA GLU A 448 30.69 -16.36 4.60
C GLU A 448 29.84 -16.81 5.78
N MET A 449 28.73 -16.12 6.04
CA MET A 449 27.86 -16.40 7.15
C MET A 449 26.42 -16.64 6.68
N ILE A 450 25.78 -17.68 7.23
CA ILE A 450 24.32 -17.87 7.08
C ILE A 450 23.64 -17.07 8.19
N PRO A 451 22.88 -16.04 7.88
CA PRO A 451 22.20 -15.23 8.90
C PRO A 451 20.90 -15.91 9.34
N THR A 452 21.01 -17.00 10.09
CA THR A 452 19.88 -17.74 10.67
C THR A 452 19.67 -17.34 12.13
N ARG A 453 18.48 -17.65 12.68
CA ARG A 453 18.19 -17.47 14.10
C ARG A 453 19.26 -18.13 14.99
N GLY A 454 19.62 -17.47 16.07
CA GLY A 454 20.58 -18.01 17.07
C GLY A 454 21.40 -16.93 17.75
N TYR A 455 22.33 -17.40 18.58
CA TYR A 455 23.25 -16.53 19.33
C TYR A 455 24.58 -16.42 18.60
N PHE A 456 25.08 -15.21 18.49
CA PHE A 456 26.29 -14.91 17.75
C PHE A 456 27.26 -14.06 18.56
N ALA A 457 28.53 -14.26 18.30
CA ALA A 457 29.59 -13.36 18.71
C ALA A 457 30.45 -12.97 17.51
N ILE A 458 30.81 -11.71 17.46
CA ILE A 458 31.79 -11.16 16.54
C ILE A 458 33.00 -10.76 17.39
N ILE A 459 34.14 -11.38 17.13
CA ILE A 459 35.33 -11.19 17.90
C ILE A 459 36.41 -10.59 16.98
N HIS A 460 36.75 -9.34 17.23
CA HIS A 460 37.89 -8.69 16.59
C HIS A 460 39.17 -9.10 17.33
N ASN A 461 40.10 -9.72 16.62
CA ASN A 461 41.34 -10.20 17.22
C ASN A 461 42.59 -9.94 16.37
N LEU A 462 43.75 -10.04 17.01
CA LEU A 462 45.03 -10.08 16.31
C LEU A 462 45.19 -11.47 15.68
N ASP A 463 45.66 -11.51 14.44
CA ASP A 463 45.95 -12.77 13.74
C ASP A 463 47.28 -13.34 14.26
N LYS A 464 47.16 -14.14 15.32
CA LYS A 464 48.30 -14.77 15.97
C LYS A 464 48.01 -16.24 16.27
N PRO A 465 49.05 -17.11 16.23
CA PRO A 465 48.92 -18.50 16.66
C PRO A 465 48.34 -18.58 18.07
N GLY A 466 47.36 -19.50 18.26
CA GLY A 466 46.71 -19.71 19.54
C GLY A 466 45.46 -18.83 19.81
N ALA A 467 45.21 -17.76 19.03
CA ALA A 467 44.07 -16.88 19.26
C ALA A 467 42.73 -17.61 19.18
N ILE A 468 42.53 -18.42 18.13
CA ILE A 468 41.28 -19.20 17.95
C ILE A 468 41.18 -20.29 19.05
N GLY A 469 42.30 -20.93 19.38
CA GLY A 469 42.33 -21.96 20.41
C GLY A 469 41.92 -21.42 21.78
N SER A 470 42.45 -20.26 22.19
CA SER A 470 42.09 -19.66 23.48
C SER A 470 40.61 -19.25 23.55
N ILE A 471 40.01 -18.77 22.47
CA ILE A 471 38.57 -18.48 22.40
C ILE A 471 37.77 -19.77 22.55
N GLY A 472 38.15 -20.83 21.82
CA GLY A 472 37.46 -22.13 21.88
C GLY A 472 37.53 -22.78 23.26
N VAL A 473 38.72 -22.78 23.91
CA VAL A 473 38.89 -23.30 25.26
C VAL A 473 38.03 -22.55 26.27
N LEU A 474 38.07 -21.23 26.25
CA LEU A 474 37.28 -20.40 27.17
C LEU A 474 35.77 -20.63 27.01
N LEU A 475 35.25 -20.74 25.80
CA LEU A 475 33.84 -21.05 25.58
C LEU A 475 33.48 -22.45 26.09
N GLY A 476 34.35 -23.44 25.84
CA GLY A 476 34.19 -24.81 26.32
C GLY A 476 34.19 -24.94 27.85
N GLU A 477 35.08 -24.22 28.54
CA GLU A 477 35.13 -24.16 30.01
C GLU A 477 33.82 -23.63 30.63
N HIS A 478 33.11 -22.82 29.87
CA HIS A 478 31.80 -22.29 30.29
C HIS A 478 30.59 -23.06 29.70
N ASN A 479 30.83 -24.28 29.20
CA ASN A 479 29.81 -25.14 28.58
C ASN A 479 29.04 -24.48 27.41
N ILE A 480 29.69 -23.57 26.68
CA ILE A 480 29.14 -22.94 25.48
C ILE A 480 29.68 -23.69 24.26
N ASN A 481 28.77 -24.37 23.55
CA ASN A 481 29.13 -25.07 22.32
C ASN A 481 29.21 -24.13 21.14
N ILE A 482 30.26 -24.27 20.33
CA ILE A 482 30.43 -23.56 19.05
C ILE A 482 29.77 -24.40 17.97
N GLU A 483 28.62 -23.94 17.46
CA GLU A 483 27.92 -24.60 16.37
C GLU A 483 28.56 -24.29 14.99
N ARG A 484 29.09 -23.08 14.86
CA ARG A 484 29.79 -22.62 13.64
C ARG A 484 30.80 -21.55 14.01
N MET A 485 31.96 -21.60 13.36
CA MET A 485 32.99 -20.57 13.47
C MET A 485 33.53 -20.26 12.08
N GLN A 486 33.71 -18.97 11.81
CA GLN A 486 34.35 -18.50 10.58
C GLN A 486 35.31 -17.36 10.88
N VAL A 487 36.43 -17.35 10.17
CA VAL A 487 37.46 -16.32 10.29
C VAL A 487 37.42 -15.47 9.02
N GLY A 488 37.04 -14.22 9.17
CA GLY A 488 37.12 -13.22 8.12
C GLY A 488 38.47 -12.50 8.14
N GLN A 489 39.14 -12.44 7.01
CA GLN A 489 40.45 -11.81 6.90
C GLN A 489 40.34 -10.40 6.30
N LYS A 490 41.17 -9.49 6.78
CA LYS A 490 41.46 -8.23 6.13
C LYS A 490 42.79 -8.39 5.36
N GLY A 491 42.91 -7.75 4.20
CA GLY A 491 44.04 -7.90 3.30
C GLY A 491 45.43 -7.53 3.86
N ASP A 492 45.52 -7.00 5.10
CA ASP A 492 46.76 -6.60 5.77
C ASP A 492 47.36 -7.67 6.70
N ASN A 493 46.75 -8.85 6.82
CA ASN A 493 47.18 -10.01 7.62
C ASN A 493 47.48 -9.75 9.10
N GLN A 494 47.14 -8.59 9.68
CA GLN A 494 47.41 -8.28 11.08
C GLN A 494 46.21 -8.40 12.01
N ARG A 495 44.99 -8.29 11.41
CA ARG A 495 43.74 -8.36 12.16
C ARG A 495 42.77 -9.26 11.41
N ASN A 496 42.04 -10.05 12.16
CA ASN A 496 40.90 -10.78 11.62
C ASN A 496 39.66 -10.57 12.48
N VAL A 497 38.54 -11.03 11.95
CA VAL A 497 37.26 -11.08 12.66
C VAL A 497 36.84 -12.55 12.74
N ILE A 498 36.47 -13.00 13.92
CA ILE A 498 35.93 -14.34 14.10
C ILE A 498 34.44 -14.25 14.35
N PHE A 499 33.68 -14.87 13.47
CA PHE A 499 32.26 -15.11 13.67
C PHE A 499 32.03 -16.42 14.34
N VAL A 500 31.33 -16.39 15.48
CA VAL A 500 30.99 -17.59 16.24
C VAL A 500 29.48 -17.66 16.42
N ARG A 501 28.87 -18.77 16.03
CA ARG A 501 27.51 -19.12 16.41
C ARG A 501 27.57 -20.10 17.57
N THR A 502 26.78 -19.81 18.61
CA THR A 502 26.75 -20.63 19.82
C THR A 502 25.34 -21.20 20.07
N ASN A 503 25.29 -22.32 20.80
CA ASN A 503 24.05 -22.98 21.18
C ASN A 503 23.23 -22.21 22.22
N GLN A 504 23.85 -21.25 22.90
CA GLN A 504 23.24 -20.44 23.96
C GLN A 504 23.86 -19.05 24.03
N LYS A 505 23.19 -18.14 24.70
CA LYS A 505 23.65 -16.76 24.89
C LYS A 505 24.94 -16.71 25.71
N ILE A 506 25.91 -15.93 25.23
CA ILE A 506 27.14 -15.65 25.96
C ILE A 506 26.80 -14.68 27.11
N SER A 507 27.00 -15.14 28.36
CA SER A 507 26.73 -14.32 29.55
C SER A 507 27.75 -13.19 29.73
N GLY A 508 27.40 -12.18 30.53
CA GLY A 508 28.27 -11.04 30.79
C GLY A 508 29.65 -11.41 31.36
N ASN A 509 29.71 -12.44 32.19
CA ASN A 509 30.98 -12.95 32.74
C ASN A 509 31.86 -13.55 31.64
N VAL A 510 31.29 -14.35 30.75
CA VAL A 510 32.04 -14.98 29.66
C VAL A 510 32.43 -13.91 28.63
N LEU A 511 31.56 -12.92 28.36
CA LEU A 511 31.89 -11.79 27.50
C LEU A 511 33.09 -11.00 28.05
N SER A 512 33.12 -10.74 29.36
CA SER A 512 34.25 -10.06 30.01
C SER A 512 35.53 -10.92 29.93
N ALA A 513 35.43 -12.22 30.11
CA ALA A 513 36.55 -13.13 29.98
C ALA A 513 37.09 -13.16 28.52
N LEU A 514 36.22 -13.19 27.53
CA LEU A 514 36.60 -13.12 26.11
C LEU A 514 37.34 -11.80 25.80
N LYS A 515 36.85 -10.67 26.30
CA LYS A 515 37.50 -9.36 26.10
C LYS A 515 38.88 -9.25 26.74
N ASN A 516 39.15 -10.03 27.79
CA ASN A 516 40.43 -10.07 28.50
C ASN A 516 41.46 -11.01 27.86
N LEU A 517 41.11 -11.77 26.82
CA LEU A 517 42.08 -12.63 26.13
C LEU A 517 43.11 -11.74 25.39
N PRO A 518 44.43 -12.08 25.47
CA PRO A 518 45.51 -11.18 24.96
C PRO A 518 45.41 -10.86 23.47
N ALA A 519 44.85 -11.78 22.67
CA ALA A 519 44.69 -11.57 21.23
C ALA A 519 43.38 -10.84 20.85
N VAL A 520 42.41 -10.78 21.75
CA VAL A 520 41.08 -10.19 21.50
C VAL A 520 41.15 -8.67 21.67
N LYS A 521 40.55 -7.93 20.76
CA LYS A 521 40.49 -6.47 20.79
C LYS A 521 39.11 -5.96 21.16
N ASP A 522 38.08 -6.61 20.64
CA ASP A 522 36.69 -6.33 20.99
C ASP A 522 35.82 -7.55 20.73
N VAL A 523 34.69 -7.63 21.45
CA VAL A 523 33.68 -8.69 21.30
C VAL A 523 32.31 -8.04 21.32
N THR A 524 31.55 -8.26 20.27
CA THR A 524 30.13 -7.92 20.19
C THR A 524 29.32 -9.22 20.19
N VAL A 525 28.34 -9.33 21.09
CA VAL A 525 27.41 -10.46 21.14
C VAL A 525 26.00 -9.99 20.81
N PHE A 526 25.26 -10.79 20.06
CA PHE A 526 23.91 -10.48 19.65
C PHE A 526 23.09 -11.73 19.41
N GLU A 527 21.79 -11.56 19.33
CA GLU A 527 20.81 -12.58 19.02
C GLU A 527 20.08 -12.20 17.75
N LEU A 528 20.00 -13.12 16.79
CA LEU A 528 19.08 -13.01 15.66
C LEU A 528 17.81 -13.78 16.02
N THR A 529 16.69 -13.09 16.05
CA THR A 529 15.35 -13.65 16.21
C THR A 529 14.68 -13.78 14.83
N ASP A 530 13.55 -14.47 14.76
CA ASP A 530 12.72 -14.55 13.54
C ASP A 530 11.98 -13.24 13.31
#